data_9a5b8f79b4e4c569a580b4f87ca95bcd
#
_entry.id   9a5b8f79b4e4c569a580b4f87ca95bcd
#
_cell.length_a   1.000
_cell.length_b   1.000
_cell.length_c   1.000
_cell.angle_alpha   90.00
_cell.angle_beta   90.00
_cell.angle_gamma   90.00
#
_symmetry.space_group_name_H-M   'P 1'
#
loop_
_entity.id
_entity.type
_entity.pdbx_description
1 polymer ?
#
loop_
_entity_poly.entity_id
_entity_poly.type
_entity_poly.pdbx_seq_one_letter_code
_entity_poly.pdbx_strand_id
1 'polypeptide(L)'
;MQTDFSEDQLKDKDNKSTEKIIRKCVHCGMCNATCPTFNILGDELDGPRGRIYLIKDMLENKKPANEKIVKHIDRCLSCYSCMTTCPSGVNYMHLIDHGRQHIEKTYKRPLNERIIRGFLSIILPNPILFRLIGKLTLIVKPLKFFFPKKIKEMIGFMPLSFPKNTIPKLHVYKPKKKKSVARVALLTGCVQRVISPQINEATIRLLNRHKKANNNMVVIESLATWVKWLKSKFNNVSGKTIGRLX
;
A
#
# COMPACT_ATOMS: atom_id res chain seq x y z
N MET A 1 12.90 -19.24 -11.72
CA MET A 1 12.70 -19.01 -13.18
C MET A 1 14.01 -18.56 -13.80
N GLN A 2 14.27 -18.98 -15.06
CA GLN A 2 15.40 -18.46 -15.83
C GLN A 2 15.13 -17.00 -16.21
N THR A 3 16.18 -16.17 -16.21
CA THR A 3 16.10 -14.74 -16.52
C THR A 3 17.14 -14.38 -17.59
N ASP A 4 16.83 -13.39 -18.41
CA ASP A 4 17.66 -12.95 -19.53
C ASP A 4 17.83 -11.41 -19.51
N PHE A 5 18.31 -10.89 -18.37
CA PHE A 5 18.64 -9.47 -18.24
C PHE A 5 20.02 -9.20 -18.82
N SER A 6 20.15 -8.17 -19.64
CA SER A 6 21.44 -7.73 -20.17
C SER A 6 22.34 -7.17 -19.05
N GLU A 7 23.64 -7.17 -19.26
CA GLU A 7 24.61 -6.63 -18.29
C GLU A 7 24.34 -5.15 -17.96
N ASP A 8 23.91 -4.38 -18.96
CA ASP A 8 23.54 -2.96 -18.77
C ASP A 8 22.33 -2.81 -17.85
N GLN A 9 21.32 -3.69 -18.00
CA GLN A 9 20.15 -3.68 -17.12
C GLN A 9 20.53 -4.01 -15.67
N LEU A 10 21.51 -4.87 -15.48
CA LEU A 10 21.97 -5.32 -14.16
C LEU A 10 22.86 -4.30 -13.44
N LYS A 11 23.31 -3.23 -14.12
CA LYS A 11 23.98 -2.07 -13.50
C LYS A 11 23.02 -1.32 -12.57
N ASP A 12 21.72 -1.32 -12.90
CA ASP A 12 20.68 -0.74 -12.03
C ASP A 12 20.44 -1.68 -10.85
N LYS A 13 20.51 -1.12 -9.63
CA LYS A 13 20.32 -1.85 -8.37
C LYS A 13 18.93 -2.47 -8.27
N ASP A 14 17.89 -1.77 -8.76
CA ASP A 14 16.52 -2.26 -8.67
C ASP A 14 16.30 -3.44 -9.61
N ASN A 15 16.83 -3.37 -10.84
CA ASN A 15 16.79 -4.50 -11.79
C ASN A 15 17.57 -5.71 -11.24
N LYS A 16 18.76 -5.50 -10.70
CA LYS A 16 19.60 -6.55 -10.11
C LYS A 16 18.89 -7.25 -8.94
N SER A 17 18.21 -6.46 -8.09
CA SER A 17 17.42 -6.99 -6.99
C SER A 17 16.23 -7.81 -7.51
N THR A 18 15.53 -7.27 -8.50
CA THR A 18 14.36 -7.90 -9.14
C THR A 18 14.75 -9.23 -9.79
N GLU A 19 15.85 -9.26 -10.53
CA GLU A 19 16.36 -10.49 -11.15
C GLU A 19 16.60 -11.59 -10.10
N LYS A 20 17.29 -11.26 -9.01
CA LYS A 20 17.55 -12.21 -7.91
C LYS A 20 16.25 -12.77 -7.33
N ILE A 21 15.22 -11.93 -7.21
CA ILE A 21 13.93 -12.34 -6.67
C ILE A 21 13.19 -13.25 -7.68
N ILE A 22 13.21 -12.90 -8.98
CA ILE A 22 12.58 -13.70 -10.04
C ILE A 22 13.24 -15.09 -10.12
N ARG A 23 14.57 -15.16 -10.03
CA ARG A 23 15.30 -16.44 -10.07
C ARG A 23 14.89 -17.40 -8.94
N LYS A 24 14.48 -16.87 -7.78
CA LYS A 24 13.96 -17.71 -6.68
C LYS A 24 12.63 -18.37 -7.03
N CYS A 25 11.87 -17.82 -7.97
CA CYS A 25 10.56 -18.35 -8.32
C CYS A 25 10.67 -19.62 -9.16
N VAL A 26 10.20 -20.74 -8.64
CA VAL A 26 10.13 -22.02 -9.38
C VAL A 26 8.82 -22.17 -10.16
N HIS A 27 7.99 -21.17 -10.15
CA HIS A 27 6.74 -21.05 -10.92
C HIS A 27 5.71 -22.15 -10.61
N CYS A 28 5.72 -22.70 -9.39
CA CYS A 28 4.86 -23.80 -8.98
C CYS A 28 3.37 -23.46 -8.85
N GLY A 29 3.04 -22.17 -8.63
CA GLY A 29 1.64 -21.72 -8.53
C GLY A 29 1.02 -21.79 -7.14
N MET A 30 1.72 -22.27 -6.10
CA MET A 30 1.16 -22.37 -4.74
C MET A 30 0.65 -21.02 -4.22
N CYS A 31 1.27 -19.92 -4.63
CA CYS A 31 0.87 -18.56 -4.27
C CYS A 31 -0.52 -18.16 -4.82
N ASN A 32 -1.01 -18.82 -5.87
CA ASN A 32 -2.32 -18.53 -6.45
C ASN A 32 -3.47 -18.93 -5.51
N ALA A 33 -3.30 -20.01 -4.74
CA ALA A 33 -4.33 -20.51 -3.83
C ALA A 33 -4.72 -19.49 -2.76
N THR A 34 -3.79 -18.63 -2.32
CA THR A 34 -4.05 -17.62 -1.28
C THR A 34 -4.34 -16.23 -1.87
N CYS A 35 -4.34 -16.11 -3.21
CA CYS A 35 -4.53 -14.82 -3.84
C CYS A 35 -6.03 -14.50 -4.03
N PRO A 36 -6.57 -13.45 -3.38
CA PRO A 36 -8.00 -13.15 -3.49
C PRO A 36 -8.41 -12.76 -4.92
N THR A 37 -7.55 -12.05 -5.66
CA THR A 37 -7.89 -11.66 -7.04
C THR A 37 -7.92 -12.87 -7.98
N PHE A 38 -7.02 -13.83 -7.80
CA PHE A 38 -7.05 -15.09 -8.57
C PHE A 38 -8.32 -15.89 -8.25
N ASN A 39 -8.64 -16.04 -6.97
CA ASN A 39 -9.78 -16.85 -6.53
C ASN A 39 -11.13 -16.29 -7.01
N ILE A 40 -11.24 -14.94 -7.11
CA ILE A 40 -12.49 -14.29 -7.53
C ILE A 40 -12.60 -14.23 -9.06
N LEU A 41 -11.50 -13.93 -9.76
CA LEU A 41 -11.53 -13.64 -11.19
C LEU A 41 -11.21 -14.85 -12.08
N GLY A 42 -10.52 -15.85 -11.54
CA GLY A 42 -10.15 -17.08 -12.27
C GLY A 42 -9.09 -16.90 -13.35
N ASP A 43 -8.52 -15.71 -13.49
CA ASP A 43 -7.51 -15.42 -14.53
C ASP A 43 -6.12 -15.59 -13.95
N GLU A 44 -5.27 -16.37 -14.61
CA GLU A 44 -3.89 -16.62 -14.19
C GLU A 44 -3.08 -15.32 -14.07
N LEU A 45 -3.32 -14.35 -14.96
CA LEU A 45 -2.63 -13.06 -14.92
C LEU A 45 -3.07 -12.19 -13.74
N ASP A 46 -4.20 -12.52 -13.10
CA ASP A 46 -4.65 -11.86 -11.86
C ASP A 46 -4.12 -12.57 -10.61
N GLY A 47 -3.31 -13.63 -10.80
CA GLY A 47 -2.57 -14.32 -9.75
C GLY A 47 -1.14 -13.82 -9.58
N PRO A 48 -0.47 -14.11 -8.44
CA PRO A 48 0.92 -13.69 -8.24
C PRO A 48 1.88 -14.33 -9.26
N ARG A 49 1.65 -15.59 -9.61
CA ARG A 49 2.49 -16.31 -10.60
C ARG A 49 2.45 -15.60 -11.95
N GLY A 50 1.25 -15.31 -12.46
CA GLY A 50 1.08 -14.60 -13.73
C GLY A 50 1.67 -13.19 -13.71
N ARG A 51 1.46 -12.47 -12.60
CA ARG A 51 2.03 -11.13 -12.42
C ARG A 51 3.57 -11.13 -12.41
N ILE A 52 4.19 -12.12 -11.79
CA ILE A 52 5.66 -12.29 -11.83
C ILE A 52 6.11 -12.43 -13.28
N TYR A 53 5.39 -13.25 -14.07
CA TYR A 53 5.69 -13.44 -15.49
C TYR A 53 5.56 -12.12 -16.29
N LEU A 54 4.47 -11.37 -16.07
CA LEU A 54 4.27 -10.09 -16.74
C LEU A 54 5.36 -9.07 -16.39
N ILE A 55 5.77 -9.01 -15.12
CA ILE A 55 6.84 -8.11 -14.66
C ILE A 55 8.17 -8.54 -15.30
N LYS A 56 8.46 -9.85 -15.31
CA LYS A 56 9.65 -10.40 -15.95
C LYS A 56 9.72 -9.99 -17.42
N ASP A 57 8.68 -10.30 -18.21
CA ASP A 57 8.63 -10.00 -19.65
C ASP A 57 8.81 -8.50 -19.92
N MET A 58 8.12 -7.67 -19.14
CA MET A 58 8.18 -6.21 -19.29
C MET A 58 9.58 -5.66 -19.04
N LEU A 59 10.26 -6.13 -17.99
CA LEU A 59 11.57 -5.61 -17.60
C LEU A 59 12.70 -6.14 -18.48
N GLU A 60 12.71 -7.44 -18.78
CA GLU A 60 13.74 -8.07 -19.63
C GLU A 60 13.76 -7.45 -21.04
N ASN A 61 12.59 -7.30 -21.62
CA ASN A 61 12.47 -6.80 -22.99
C ASN A 61 12.43 -5.27 -23.08
N LYS A 62 12.60 -4.55 -21.96
CA LYS A 62 12.51 -3.08 -21.89
C LYS A 62 11.22 -2.55 -22.51
N LYS A 63 10.15 -3.33 -22.47
CA LYS A 63 8.86 -2.98 -23.07
C LYS A 63 8.15 -1.91 -22.25
N PRO A 64 7.57 -0.88 -22.91
CA PRO A 64 6.65 -0.01 -22.19
C PRO A 64 5.42 -0.83 -21.74
N ALA A 65 4.86 -0.48 -20.61
CA ALA A 65 3.66 -1.16 -20.11
C ALA A 65 2.49 -0.89 -21.08
N ASN A 66 1.71 -1.93 -21.36
CA ASN A 66 0.49 -1.83 -22.14
C ASN A 66 -0.73 -1.96 -21.24
N GLU A 67 -1.92 -1.70 -21.76
CA GLU A 67 -3.18 -1.73 -21.03
C GLU A 67 -3.42 -3.08 -20.34
N LYS A 68 -3.08 -4.18 -21.01
CA LYS A 68 -3.23 -5.54 -20.47
C LYS A 68 -2.38 -5.74 -19.21
N ILE A 69 -1.10 -5.39 -19.28
CA ILE A 69 -0.18 -5.49 -18.13
C ILE A 69 -0.68 -4.61 -16.97
N VAL A 70 -1.01 -3.34 -17.27
CA VAL A 70 -1.49 -2.38 -16.26
C VAL A 70 -2.74 -2.89 -15.57
N LYS A 71 -3.71 -3.42 -16.32
CA LYS A 71 -4.94 -4.00 -15.78
C LYS A 71 -4.67 -5.06 -14.72
N HIS A 72 -3.78 -6.01 -14.99
CA HIS A 72 -3.51 -7.13 -14.07
C HIS A 72 -2.64 -6.71 -12.88
N ILE A 73 -1.65 -5.82 -13.11
CA ILE A 73 -0.77 -5.32 -12.04
C ILE A 73 -1.56 -4.40 -11.07
N ASP A 74 -2.44 -3.53 -11.61
CA ASP A 74 -3.26 -2.61 -10.79
C ASP A 74 -4.30 -3.36 -9.94
N ARG A 75 -4.79 -4.51 -10.40
CA ARG A 75 -5.72 -5.35 -9.65
C ARG A 75 -5.11 -6.00 -8.41
N CYS A 76 -3.78 -6.00 -8.29
CA CYS A 76 -3.13 -6.55 -7.10
C CYS A 76 -3.48 -5.71 -5.87
N LEU A 77 -4.02 -6.35 -4.84
CA LEU A 77 -4.44 -5.69 -3.59
C LEU A 77 -3.28 -5.39 -2.62
N SER A 78 -2.06 -5.83 -2.95
CA SER A 78 -0.87 -5.71 -2.08
C SER A 78 -1.11 -6.29 -0.67
N CYS A 79 -1.89 -7.35 -0.57
CA CYS A 79 -2.17 -8.03 0.71
C CYS A 79 -1.02 -8.95 1.15
N TYR A 80 -0.13 -9.31 0.22
CA TYR A 80 1.08 -10.13 0.42
C TYR A 80 0.84 -11.55 0.99
N SER A 81 -0.38 -12.06 1.01
CA SER A 81 -0.68 -13.45 1.41
C SER A 81 0.14 -14.47 0.61
N CYS A 82 0.41 -14.17 -0.65
CA CYS A 82 1.23 -15.00 -1.54
C CYS A 82 2.68 -15.17 -1.05
N MET A 83 3.20 -14.22 -0.25
CA MET A 83 4.57 -14.30 0.27
C MET A 83 4.70 -15.36 1.37
N THR A 84 3.69 -15.44 2.25
CA THR A 84 3.71 -16.42 3.35
C THR A 84 3.50 -17.85 2.86
N THR A 85 2.86 -18.01 1.71
CA THR A 85 2.58 -19.33 1.11
C THR A 85 3.74 -19.81 0.23
N CYS A 86 4.65 -18.93 -0.16
CA CYS A 86 5.70 -19.25 -1.12
C CYS A 86 6.83 -20.08 -0.45
N PRO A 87 7.02 -21.37 -0.84
CA PRO A 87 8.09 -22.19 -0.25
C PRO A 87 9.50 -21.72 -0.67
N SER A 88 9.62 -21.04 -1.83
CA SER A 88 10.89 -20.52 -2.35
C SER A 88 11.24 -19.13 -1.78
N GLY A 89 10.41 -18.57 -0.91
CA GLY A 89 10.67 -17.29 -0.27
C GLY A 89 10.78 -16.11 -1.26
N VAL A 90 9.92 -16.07 -2.28
CA VAL A 90 9.91 -14.98 -3.27
C VAL A 90 9.42 -13.70 -2.61
N ASN A 91 10.23 -12.65 -2.63
CA ASN A 91 9.84 -11.33 -2.12
C ASN A 91 8.96 -10.60 -3.14
N TYR A 92 7.69 -10.99 -3.19
CA TYR A 92 6.71 -10.48 -4.15
C TYR A 92 6.45 -8.97 -3.97
N MET A 93 6.58 -8.46 -2.74
CA MET A 93 6.39 -7.03 -2.45
C MET A 93 7.31 -6.16 -3.31
N HIS A 94 8.61 -6.47 -3.33
CA HIS A 94 9.57 -5.74 -4.17
C HIS A 94 9.27 -5.86 -5.67
N LEU A 95 8.82 -7.04 -6.11
CA LEU A 95 8.49 -7.24 -7.53
C LEU A 95 7.32 -6.38 -7.96
N ILE A 96 6.23 -6.38 -7.19
CA ILE A 96 5.02 -5.62 -7.56
C ILE A 96 5.28 -4.11 -7.49
N ASP A 97 6.09 -3.66 -6.52
CA ASP A 97 6.43 -2.24 -6.38
C ASP A 97 7.30 -1.77 -7.55
N HIS A 98 8.31 -2.56 -7.94
CA HIS A 98 9.16 -2.26 -9.10
C HIS A 98 8.35 -2.27 -10.40
N GLY A 99 7.46 -3.26 -10.57
CA GLY A 99 6.56 -3.32 -11.73
C GLY A 99 5.66 -2.08 -11.83
N ARG A 100 5.09 -1.64 -10.71
CA ARG A 100 4.28 -0.42 -10.64
C ARG A 100 5.09 0.84 -10.96
N GLN A 101 6.31 0.92 -10.44
CA GLN A 101 7.20 2.04 -10.74
C GLN A 101 7.51 2.14 -12.24
N HIS A 102 7.77 0.99 -12.88
CA HIS A 102 8.01 0.92 -14.32
C HIS A 102 6.75 1.36 -15.11
N ILE A 103 5.56 0.92 -14.69
CA ILE A 103 4.28 1.32 -15.29
C ILE A 103 4.09 2.84 -15.22
N GLU A 104 4.31 3.45 -14.04
CA GLU A 104 4.13 4.90 -13.87
C GLU A 104 5.12 5.72 -14.73
N LYS A 105 6.29 5.16 -15.07
CA LYS A 105 7.28 5.79 -15.95
C LYS A 105 6.94 5.65 -17.45
N THR A 106 6.34 4.53 -17.84
CA THR A 106 6.21 4.16 -19.26
C THR A 106 4.78 4.22 -19.80
N TYR A 107 3.76 4.14 -18.93
CA TYR A 107 2.36 4.08 -19.35
C TYR A 107 1.63 5.38 -19.09
N LYS A 108 1.03 5.94 -20.13
CA LYS A 108 0.17 7.13 -20.01
C LYS A 108 -1.28 6.70 -19.77
N ARG A 109 -1.73 6.85 -18.54
CA ARG A 109 -3.10 6.47 -18.13
C ARG A 109 -4.13 7.35 -18.84
N PRO A 110 -5.31 6.81 -19.19
CA PRO A 110 -6.40 7.62 -19.75
C PRO A 110 -6.82 8.75 -18.81
N LEU A 111 -7.29 9.85 -19.37
CA LEU A 111 -7.63 11.08 -18.63
C LEU A 111 -8.59 10.82 -17.47
N ASN A 112 -9.60 9.97 -17.66
CA ASN A 112 -10.57 9.64 -16.63
C ASN A 112 -9.89 9.04 -15.37
N GLU A 113 -8.93 8.13 -15.57
CA GLU A 113 -8.19 7.52 -14.45
C GLU A 113 -7.28 8.54 -13.77
N ARG A 114 -6.63 9.40 -14.57
CA ARG A 114 -5.74 10.43 -14.04
C ARG A 114 -6.51 11.41 -13.14
N ILE A 115 -7.71 11.83 -13.58
CA ILE A 115 -8.58 12.74 -12.81
C ILE A 115 -9.00 12.06 -11.49
N ILE A 116 -9.49 10.81 -11.55
CA ILE A 116 -9.92 10.08 -10.34
C ILE A 116 -8.74 9.89 -9.38
N ARG A 117 -7.59 9.47 -9.87
CA ARG A 117 -6.38 9.27 -9.04
C ARG A 117 -5.91 10.60 -8.43
N GLY A 118 -5.90 11.69 -9.20
CA GLY A 118 -5.56 13.03 -8.73
C GLY A 118 -6.50 13.49 -7.60
N PHE A 119 -7.81 13.33 -7.81
CA PHE A 119 -8.84 13.66 -6.83
C PHE A 119 -8.63 12.86 -5.53
N LEU A 120 -8.44 11.54 -5.65
CA LEU A 120 -8.21 10.67 -4.49
C LEU A 120 -6.90 11.00 -3.75
N SER A 121 -5.84 11.40 -4.48
CA SER A 121 -4.55 11.73 -3.86
C SER A 121 -4.62 12.98 -2.98
N ILE A 122 -5.58 13.87 -3.24
CA ILE A 122 -5.82 15.08 -2.43
C ILE A 122 -6.77 14.75 -1.25
N ILE A 123 -7.82 13.98 -1.50
CA ILE A 123 -8.88 13.73 -0.52
C ILE A 123 -8.43 12.74 0.57
N LEU A 124 -7.83 11.61 0.17
CA LEU A 124 -7.54 10.52 1.11
C LEU A 124 -6.52 10.90 2.21
N PRO A 125 -5.46 11.69 1.92
CA PRO A 125 -4.53 12.09 2.98
C PRO A 125 -5.11 13.15 3.93
N ASN A 126 -6.15 13.88 3.51
CA ASN A 126 -6.72 14.97 4.31
C ASN A 126 -7.98 14.48 5.06
N PRO A 127 -7.90 14.22 6.38
CA PRO A 127 -9.02 13.62 7.11
C PRO A 127 -10.24 14.55 7.23
N ILE A 128 -10.04 15.86 7.20
CA ILE A 128 -11.15 16.83 7.25
C ILE A 128 -11.91 16.78 5.94
N LEU A 129 -11.19 16.89 4.82
CA LEU A 129 -11.78 16.85 3.48
C LEU A 129 -12.44 15.49 3.20
N PHE A 130 -11.78 14.40 3.60
CA PHE A 130 -12.32 13.03 3.44
C PHE A 130 -13.62 12.85 4.23
N ARG A 131 -13.68 13.39 5.48
CA ARG A 131 -14.89 13.33 6.31
C ARG A 131 -16.02 14.18 5.75
N LEU A 132 -15.70 15.38 5.23
CA LEU A 132 -16.68 16.27 4.60
C LEU A 132 -17.30 15.61 3.36
N ILE A 133 -16.46 15.13 2.45
CA ILE A 133 -16.90 14.44 1.23
C ILE A 133 -17.68 13.17 1.58
N GLY A 134 -17.23 12.43 2.60
CA GLY A 134 -17.95 11.25 3.09
C GLY A 134 -19.35 11.58 3.56
N LYS A 135 -19.53 12.67 4.31
CA LYS A 135 -20.86 13.12 4.73
C LYS A 135 -21.75 13.55 3.55
N LEU A 136 -21.16 14.28 2.60
CA LEU A 136 -21.88 14.64 1.35
C LEU A 136 -22.29 13.40 0.57
N THR A 137 -21.43 12.39 0.52
CA THR A 137 -21.70 11.12 -0.13
C THR A 137 -22.91 10.41 0.50
N LEU A 138 -23.13 10.56 1.82
CA LEU A 138 -24.31 9.97 2.49
C LEU A 138 -25.61 10.57 1.99
N ILE A 139 -25.62 11.89 1.70
CA ILE A 139 -26.81 12.57 1.14
C ILE A 139 -27.08 12.06 -0.29
N VAL A 140 -26.03 11.81 -1.07
CA VAL A 140 -26.12 11.34 -2.46
C VAL A 140 -26.38 9.82 -2.54
N LYS A 141 -26.17 9.08 -1.45
CA LYS A 141 -26.26 7.60 -1.41
C LYS A 141 -27.60 7.06 -1.93
N PRO A 142 -28.79 7.63 -1.60
CA PRO A 142 -30.03 7.16 -2.19
C PRO A 142 -30.13 7.38 -3.70
N LEU A 143 -29.44 8.38 -4.23
CA LEU A 143 -29.42 8.72 -5.66
C LEU A 143 -28.35 7.98 -6.45
N LYS A 144 -27.66 6.99 -5.84
CA LYS A 144 -26.53 6.24 -6.43
C LYS A 144 -26.90 5.56 -7.77
N PHE A 145 -28.19 5.36 -8.03
CA PHE A 145 -28.68 4.70 -9.25
C PHE A 145 -28.36 5.52 -10.51
N PHE A 146 -28.33 6.85 -10.40
CA PHE A 146 -28.07 7.76 -11.53
C PHE A 146 -26.60 7.86 -11.92
N PHE A 147 -25.67 7.27 -11.14
CA PHE A 147 -24.25 7.42 -11.38
C PHE A 147 -23.65 6.24 -12.15
N PRO A 148 -22.58 6.46 -12.96
CA PRO A 148 -21.86 5.38 -13.63
C PRO A 148 -21.39 4.32 -12.65
N LYS A 149 -21.24 3.08 -13.13
CA LYS A 149 -20.92 1.89 -12.31
C LYS A 149 -19.76 2.12 -11.33
N LYS A 150 -18.63 2.70 -11.80
CA LYS A 150 -17.46 2.95 -10.96
C LYS A 150 -17.76 3.87 -9.77
N ILE A 151 -18.52 4.95 -10.01
CA ILE A 151 -18.89 5.92 -8.97
C ILE A 151 -19.91 5.30 -8.00
N LYS A 152 -20.87 4.57 -8.52
CA LYS A 152 -21.88 3.83 -7.75
C LYS A 152 -21.22 2.88 -6.73
N GLU A 153 -20.20 2.14 -7.17
CA GLU A 153 -19.44 1.23 -6.31
C GLU A 153 -18.67 1.99 -5.23
N MET A 154 -18.00 3.09 -5.59
CA MET A 154 -17.28 3.94 -4.64
C MET A 154 -18.22 4.51 -3.56
N ILE A 155 -19.42 4.99 -3.96
CA ILE A 155 -20.45 5.46 -3.03
C ILE A 155 -20.91 4.31 -2.10
N GLY A 156 -21.02 3.11 -2.64
CA GLY A 156 -21.41 1.91 -1.89
C GLY A 156 -20.44 1.55 -0.76
N PHE A 157 -19.15 1.76 -0.97
CA PHE A 157 -18.11 1.46 0.02
C PHE A 157 -18.06 2.47 1.19
N MET A 158 -18.71 3.63 1.04
CA MET A 158 -18.71 4.63 2.12
C MET A 158 -19.52 4.14 3.33
N PRO A 159 -18.95 4.19 4.55
CA PRO A 159 -19.68 3.78 5.76
C PRO A 159 -20.88 4.69 6.02
N LEU A 160 -21.87 4.18 6.74
CA LEU A 160 -23.09 4.91 7.09
C LEU A 160 -22.84 5.98 8.16
N SER A 161 -21.77 5.85 8.94
CA SER A 161 -21.42 6.79 10.00
C SER A 161 -19.91 7.01 10.05
N PHE A 162 -19.51 8.19 10.48
CA PHE A 162 -18.11 8.58 10.66
C PHE A 162 -17.87 8.81 12.16
N PRO A 163 -17.28 7.85 12.87
CA PRO A 163 -17.03 8.01 14.30
C PRO A 163 -16.07 9.16 14.57
N LYS A 164 -16.20 9.77 15.74
CA LYS A 164 -15.30 10.84 16.17
C LYS A 164 -13.89 10.27 16.37
N ASN A 165 -12.90 10.99 15.88
CA ASN A 165 -11.49 10.62 16.13
C ASN A 165 -11.12 11.14 17.52
N THR A 166 -10.84 10.25 18.43
CA THR A 166 -10.48 10.55 19.82
C THR A 166 -8.96 10.66 20.02
N ILE A 167 -8.18 10.29 18.99
CA ILE A 167 -6.71 10.30 19.10
C ILE A 167 -6.21 11.71 18.72
N PRO A 168 -5.55 12.43 19.66
CA PRO A 168 -4.96 13.73 19.35
C PRO A 168 -3.80 13.61 18.36
N LYS A 169 -3.55 14.70 17.63
CA LYS A 169 -2.41 14.80 16.73
C LYS A 169 -1.10 14.81 17.51
N LEU A 170 -0.11 14.05 17.04
CA LEU A 170 1.25 14.02 17.60
C LEU A 170 1.28 13.89 19.13
N HIS A 171 0.46 12.99 19.68
CA HIS A 171 0.40 12.79 21.13
C HIS A 171 1.35 11.69 21.58
N VAL A 172 2.04 11.92 22.69
CA VAL A 172 2.94 10.94 23.31
C VAL A 172 2.18 10.24 24.46
N TYR A 173 1.86 9.00 24.27
CA TYR A 173 1.24 8.15 25.29
C TYR A 173 2.33 7.57 26.17
N LYS A 174 2.35 7.99 27.45
CA LYS A 174 3.30 7.47 28.44
C LYS A 174 2.77 6.15 29.02
N PRO A 175 3.64 5.18 29.31
CA PRO A 175 3.20 3.93 29.95
C PRO A 175 2.69 4.19 31.37
N LYS A 176 1.75 3.37 31.83
CA LYS A 176 1.19 3.44 33.19
C LYS A 176 2.23 3.13 34.27
N LYS A 177 3.27 2.37 33.93
CA LYS A 177 4.38 2.04 34.85
C LYS A 177 5.60 2.91 34.55
N LYS A 178 6.35 3.26 35.60
CA LYS A 178 7.42 4.28 35.57
C LYS A 178 8.57 4.03 34.59
N LYS A 179 8.80 2.79 34.13
CA LYS A 179 9.97 2.49 33.29
C LYS A 179 9.54 2.19 31.84
N SER A 180 9.94 3.07 30.92
CA SER A 180 9.76 2.86 29.49
C SER A 180 10.85 1.95 28.93
N VAL A 181 10.47 0.87 28.24
CA VAL A 181 11.40 -0.10 27.67
C VAL A 181 11.87 0.32 26.28
N ALA A 182 10.98 0.92 25.50
CA ALA A 182 11.30 1.36 24.13
C ALA A 182 10.40 2.51 23.69
N ARG A 183 10.77 3.17 22.60
CA ARG A 183 9.90 4.16 21.92
C ARG A 183 9.34 3.53 20.66
N VAL A 184 8.03 3.64 20.49
CA VAL A 184 7.31 3.09 19.33
C VAL A 184 6.54 4.22 18.64
N ALA A 185 6.65 4.31 17.35
CA ALA A 185 5.86 5.24 16.53
C ALA A 185 4.69 4.49 15.90
N LEU A 186 3.47 4.96 16.15
CA LEU A 186 2.27 4.43 15.51
C LEU A 186 1.91 5.30 14.31
N LEU A 187 2.08 4.77 13.10
CA LEU A 187 1.65 5.43 11.87
C LEU A 187 0.16 5.14 11.65
N THR A 188 -0.67 6.16 11.80
CA THR A 188 -2.11 6.01 11.57
C THR A 188 -2.43 6.10 10.08
N GLY A 189 -3.20 5.14 9.58
CA GLY A 189 -3.63 5.14 8.17
C GLY A 189 -4.56 6.33 7.87
N CYS A 190 -4.39 6.95 6.71
CA CYS A 190 -5.16 8.15 6.33
C CYS A 190 -6.67 7.88 6.34
N VAL A 191 -7.10 6.80 5.72
CA VAL A 191 -8.51 6.39 5.61
C VAL A 191 -9.00 5.77 6.92
N GLN A 192 -8.21 4.88 7.53
CA GLN A 192 -8.52 4.17 8.76
C GLN A 192 -8.86 5.12 9.91
N ARG A 193 -8.14 6.25 9.99
CA ARG A 193 -8.32 7.28 11.00
C ARG A 193 -9.70 7.95 10.94
N VAL A 194 -10.33 7.96 9.76
CA VAL A 194 -11.66 8.53 9.56
C VAL A 194 -12.76 7.47 9.66
N ILE A 195 -12.54 6.30 9.05
CA ILE A 195 -13.54 5.24 8.97
C ILE A 195 -13.58 4.41 10.27
N SER A 196 -12.41 4.05 10.82
CA SER A 196 -12.30 3.12 11.95
C SER A 196 -11.21 3.54 12.94
N PRO A 197 -11.34 4.69 13.61
CA PRO A 197 -10.34 5.16 14.57
C PRO A 197 -10.15 4.22 15.76
N GLN A 198 -11.17 3.44 16.10
CA GLN A 198 -11.14 2.47 17.20
C GLN A 198 -10.03 1.41 17.05
N ILE A 199 -9.59 1.12 15.83
CA ILE A 199 -8.48 0.17 15.59
C ILE A 199 -7.17 0.75 16.16
N ASN A 200 -6.90 2.03 15.87
CA ASN A 200 -5.72 2.71 16.40
C ASN A 200 -5.79 2.85 17.93
N GLU A 201 -6.97 3.12 18.48
CA GLU A 201 -7.20 3.20 19.93
C GLU A 201 -6.93 1.85 20.61
N ALA A 202 -7.41 0.77 20.01
CA ALA A 202 -7.17 -0.59 20.50
C ALA A 202 -5.67 -0.93 20.50
N THR A 203 -4.97 -0.54 19.41
CA THR A 203 -3.52 -0.71 19.28
C THR A 203 -2.79 0.02 20.42
N ILE A 204 -3.16 1.28 20.67
CA ILE A 204 -2.58 2.10 21.74
C ILE A 204 -2.80 1.42 23.11
N ARG A 205 -4.05 0.98 23.38
CA ARG A 205 -4.39 0.29 24.64
C ARG A 205 -3.57 -1.00 24.82
N LEU A 206 -3.43 -1.78 23.75
CA LEU A 206 -2.70 -3.05 23.75
C LEU A 206 -1.21 -2.83 24.05
N LEU A 207 -0.58 -1.91 23.33
CA LEU A 207 0.84 -1.60 23.50
C LEU A 207 1.14 -1.04 24.90
N ASN A 208 0.21 -0.24 25.48
CA ASN A 208 0.36 0.30 26.83
C ASN A 208 0.14 -0.75 27.92
N ARG A 209 -0.65 -1.81 27.66
CA ARG A 209 -0.92 -2.90 28.62
C ARG A 209 0.19 -3.94 28.67
N HIS A 210 0.85 -4.20 27.55
CA HIS A 210 1.82 -5.30 27.47
C HIS A 210 3.04 -5.03 28.35
N LYS A 211 3.34 -5.95 29.27
CA LYS A 211 4.45 -5.81 30.25
C LYS A 211 5.82 -5.64 29.58
N LYS A 212 6.00 -6.24 28.38
CA LYS A 212 7.24 -6.12 27.58
C LYS A 212 7.26 -4.87 26.70
N ALA A 213 6.12 -4.20 26.51
CA ALA A 213 5.97 -3.04 25.64
C ALA A 213 5.54 -1.79 26.42
N ASN A 214 6.18 -1.53 27.57
CA ASN A 214 6.04 -0.25 28.27
C ASN A 214 6.76 0.84 27.45
N ASN A 215 6.16 1.19 26.32
CA ASN A 215 6.79 2.04 25.33
C ASN A 215 6.18 3.45 25.34
N ASN A 216 7.01 4.46 25.29
CA ASN A 216 6.58 5.81 24.93
C ASN A 216 6.11 5.78 23.48
N MET A 217 4.81 5.86 23.26
CA MET A 217 4.25 5.78 21.91
C MET A 217 3.99 7.17 21.34
N VAL A 218 4.62 7.46 20.22
CA VAL A 218 4.38 8.69 19.46
C VAL A 218 3.40 8.35 18.33
N VAL A 219 2.23 8.98 18.34
CA VAL A 219 1.25 8.80 17.26
C VAL A 219 1.58 9.77 16.14
N ILE A 220 1.78 9.25 14.95
CA ILE A 220 2.14 10.00 13.75
C ILE A 220 0.99 9.93 12.73
N GLU A 221 0.52 11.10 12.28
CA GLU A 221 -0.70 11.22 11.47
C GLU A 221 -0.57 10.75 10.03
N SER A 222 0.57 11.01 9.42
CA SER A 222 0.74 10.74 8.00
C SER A 222 2.19 10.43 7.67
N LEU A 223 2.40 9.85 6.52
CA LEU A 223 3.75 9.57 6.03
C LEU A 223 4.58 10.87 5.94
N ALA A 224 3.98 11.96 5.49
CA ALA A 224 4.66 13.27 5.41
C ALA A 224 5.07 13.78 6.80
N THR A 225 4.21 13.63 7.80
CA THR A 225 4.52 14.00 9.20
C THR A 225 5.61 13.08 9.76
N TRP A 226 5.58 11.80 9.42
CA TRP A 226 6.59 10.82 9.83
C TRP A 226 7.96 11.16 9.22
N VAL A 227 8.00 11.51 7.94
CA VAL A 227 9.23 11.95 7.25
C VAL A 227 9.79 13.21 7.90
N LYS A 228 8.94 14.21 8.21
CA LYS A 228 9.35 15.42 8.93
C LYS A 228 9.90 15.10 10.32
N TRP A 229 9.24 14.20 11.05
CA TRP A 229 9.67 13.76 12.37
C TRP A 229 11.02 13.03 12.31
N LEU A 230 11.20 12.14 11.33
CA LEU A 230 12.49 11.47 11.10
C LEU A 230 13.60 12.48 10.80
N LYS A 231 13.35 13.43 9.92
CA LYS A 231 14.32 14.49 9.59
C LYS A 231 14.70 15.32 10.82
N SER A 232 13.74 15.61 11.70
CA SER A 232 14.00 16.37 12.92
C SER A 232 14.80 15.58 13.97
N LYS A 233 14.68 14.24 13.99
CA LYS A 233 15.35 13.39 14.98
C LYS A 233 16.70 12.83 14.48
N PHE A 234 16.85 12.70 13.17
CA PHE A 234 18.05 12.15 12.54
C PHE A 234 18.52 13.10 11.45
N ASN A 235 19.29 14.10 11.84
CA ASN A 235 19.75 15.20 10.97
C ASN A 235 20.49 14.74 9.69
N ASN A 236 20.78 13.46 9.55
CA ASN A 236 21.55 12.89 8.43
C ASN A 236 20.84 11.77 7.65
N VAL A 237 19.52 11.66 7.73
CA VAL A 237 18.82 10.68 6.89
C VAL A 237 18.71 11.24 5.46
N SER A 238 19.54 10.75 4.55
CA SER A 238 19.51 11.19 3.15
C SER A 238 18.14 10.89 2.51
N GLY A 239 17.69 11.76 1.62
CA GLY A 239 16.43 11.62 0.92
C GLY A 239 16.26 10.29 0.17
N LYS A 240 17.38 9.66 -0.19
CA LYS A 240 17.41 8.35 -0.87
C LYS A 240 16.93 7.20 0.03
N THR A 241 17.15 7.30 1.33
CA THR A 241 16.73 6.26 2.29
C THR A 241 15.20 6.32 2.53
N ILE A 242 14.62 7.52 2.47
CA ILE A 242 13.19 7.73 2.69
C ILE A 242 12.38 7.27 1.45
N GLY A 243 12.91 7.44 0.25
CA GLY A 243 12.29 6.97 -0.99
C GLY A 243 12.14 5.45 -1.09
N ARG A 244 12.91 4.70 -0.31
CA ARG A 244 12.80 3.22 -0.24
C ARG A 244 11.74 2.72 0.74
N LEU A 245 11.18 3.60 1.53
CA LEU A 245 10.13 3.25 2.50
C LEU A 245 8.70 3.61 2.05
N UNK A 246 8.93 4.28 1.24
CA UNK A 246 7.77 4.67 0.69
C UNK A 246 7.33 3.94 -0.34
#